data_24efdeca3140f8bf014d22488949f35a
#
_entry.id   24efdeca3140f8bf014d22488949f35a
#
_cell.length_a   1.000
_cell.length_b   1.000
_cell.length_c   1.000
_cell.angle_alpha   90.00
_cell.angle_beta   90.00
_cell.angle_gamma   90.00
#
_symmetry.space_group_name_H-M   'P 1'
#
loop_
_entity.id
_entity.type
_entity.pdbx_description
1 polymer ?
#
loop_
_entity_poly.entity_id
_entity_poly.type
_entity_poly.pdbx_seq_one_letter_code
_entity_poly.pdbx_strand_id
1 'polypeptide(L)'
;LSDYVIAVKGRGAASLGGAALVKAATGEEADPEALAGAEMHATISGLVEYLADDDADAIATARQIIARLDWNRHCTPPPVRSFAPPALDPGEITGVVAVDYRKPYDVREVVARIVDGSEFDDFKPGYGASVVCLQATIMGHACAIIGNNGPIDTQGATKAAQFIQLCDQSDTPLIFLHNVTGYMVGTRFEQAGMVKH
;
A
#
# COMPACT_ATOMS: atom_id res chain seq x y z
N LEU A 1 -6.93 -1.78 -5.32
CA LEU A 1 -7.49 -1.98 -6.65
C LEU A 1 -6.46 -2.68 -7.51
N SER A 2 -6.81 -3.82 -8.07
CA SER A 2 -5.95 -4.65 -8.91
C SER A 2 -6.58 -4.80 -10.28
N ASP A 3 -5.77 -4.98 -11.33
CA ASP A 3 -6.26 -5.21 -12.69
C ASP A 3 -6.76 -6.64 -12.88
N TYR A 4 -6.25 -7.56 -12.05
CA TYR A 4 -6.67 -8.96 -12.02
C TYR A 4 -6.77 -9.47 -10.59
N VAL A 5 -7.86 -10.10 -10.27
CA VAL A 5 -8.10 -10.76 -8.99
C VAL A 5 -8.29 -12.25 -9.24
N ILE A 6 -7.47 -13.05 -8.59
CA ILE A 6 -7.57 -14.51 -8.60
C ILE A 6 -7.97 -14.93 -7.19
N ALA A 7 -9.06 -15.65 -7.05
CA ALA A 7 -9.51 -16.14 -5.74
C ALA A 7 -9.67 -17.66 -5.77
N VAL A 8 -9.33 -18.30 -4.65
CA VAL A 8 -9.45 -19.74 -4.47
C VAL A 8 -10.82 -20.07 -3.88
N LYS A 9 -11.51 -21.05 -4.47
CA LYS A 9 -12.82 -21.53 -3.98
C LYS A 9 -12.79 -21.89 -2.50
N GLY A 10 -13.79 -21.44 -1.76
CA GLY A 10 -13.96 -21.75 -0.35
C GLY A 10 -12.87 -21.18 0.57
N ARG A 11 -11.92 -20.36 0.06
CA ARG A 11 -10.85 -19.73 0.83
C ARG A 11 -10.73 -18.24 0.60
N GLY A 12 -10.99 -17.77 -0.62
CA GLY A 12 -10.98 -16.35 -0.96
C GLY A 12 -12.25 -15.67 -0.46
N ALA A 13 -12.09 -14.56 0.25
CA ALA A 13 -13.21 -13.72 0.64
C ALA A 13 -12.85 -12.24 0.55
N ALA A 14 -13.79 -11.42 0.10
CA ALA A 14 -13.63 -9.97 0.05
C ALA A 14 -14.94 -9.29 0.46
N SER A 15 -14.90 -8.37 1.42
CA SER A 15 -16.07 -7.60 1.82
C SER A 15 -15.67 -6.26 2.44
N LEU A 16 -16.52 -5.26 2.31
CA LEU A 16 -16.41 -4.02 3.09
C LEU A 16 -16.68 -4.27 4.57
N GLY A 17 -17.62 -5.18 4.88
CA GLY A 17 -17.97 -5.56 6.23
C GLY A 17 -18.31 -7.04 6.29
N GLY A 18 -17.65 -7.78 7.18
CA GLY A 18 -17.94 -9.19 7.38
C GLY A 18 -19.32 -9.42 8.03
N ALA A 19 -19.76 -10.67 8.06
CA ALA A 19 -21.09 -11.06 8.56
C ALA A 19 -21.42 -10.51 9.96
N ALA A 20 -20.43 -10.41 10.84
CA ALA A 20 -20.61 -9.84 12.19
C ALA A 20 -20.97 -8.34 12.14
N LEU A 21 -20.35 -7.57 11.25
CA LEU A 21 -20.64 -6.16 11.07
C LEU A 21 -22.02 -5.96 10.41
N VAL A 22 -22.37 -6.76 9.42
CA VAL A 22 -23.67 -6.75 8.76
C VAL A 22 -24.77 -7.03 9.80
N LYS A 23 -24.60 -8.07 10.64
CA LYS A 23 -25.53 -8.37 11.71
C LYS A 23 -25.69 -7.21 12.70
N ALA A 24 -24.59 -6.60 13.10
CA ALA A 24 -24.61 -5.46 14.03
C ALA A 24 -25.30 -4.22 13.44
N ALA A 25 -25.12 -3.97 12.14
CA ALA A 25 -25.64 -2.79 11.48
C ALA A 25 -27.09 -2.93 11.00
N THR A 26 -27.49 -4.10 10.51
CA THR A 26 -28.77 -4.33 9.85
C THR A 26 -29.65 -5.38 10.53
N GLY A 27 -29.11 -6.18 11.44
CA GLY A 27 -29.78 -7.33 12.05
C GLY A 27 -29.79 -8.58 11.15
N GLU A 28 -29.25 -8.51 9.94
CA GLU A 28 -29.21 -9.63 9.00
C GLU A 28 -28.20 -10.69 9.44
N GLU A 29 -28.59 -11.94 9.42
CA GLU A 29 -27.69 -13.09 9.58
C GLU A 29 -27.21 -13.55 8.19
N ALA A 30 -26.09 -12.98 7.74
CA ALA A 30 -25.53 -13.30 6.44
C ALA A 30 -24.59 -14.52 6.53
N ASP A 31 -24.75 -15.45 5.59
CA ASP A 31 -23.75 -16.51 5.38
C ASP A 31 -22.45 -15.90 4.82
N PRO A 32 -21.27 -16.17 5.41
CA PRO A 32 -20.01 -15.58 4.99
C PRO A 32 -19.65 -15.85 3.52
N GLU A 33 -19.91 -17.05 3.01
CA GLU A 33 -19.62 -17.41 1.62
C GLU A 33 -20.58 -16.70 0.65
N ALA A 34 -21.86 -16.65 0.98
CA ALA A 34 -22.82 -15.92 0.17
C ALA A 34 -22.63 -14.40 0.20
N LEU A 35 -22.09 -13.87 1.31
CA LEU A 35 -21.80 -12.44 1.47
C LEU A 35 -20.53 -12.01 0.75
N ALA A 36 -19.48 -12.82 0.81
CA ALA A 36 -18.14 -12.39 0.50
C ALA A 36 -17.26 -13.46 -0.16
N GLY A 37 -17.79 -14.63 -0.46
CA GLY A 37 -17.01 -15.76 -0.96
C GLY A 37 -16.51 -15.58 -2.39
N ALA A 38 -15.43 -16.28 -2.74
CA ALA A 38 -14.80 -16.21 -4.03
C ALA A 38 -15.75 -16.54 -5.19
N GLU A 39 -16.61 -17.56 -5.01
CA GLU A 39 -17.57 -17.99 -6.05
C GLU A 39 -18.66 -16.94 -6.27
N MET A 40 -19.15 -16.33 -5.21
CA MET A 40 -20.12 -15.22 -5.31
C MET A 40 -19.50 -14.06 -6.09
N HIS A 41 -18.25 -13.70 -5.77
CA HIS A 41 -17.57 -12.61 -6.47
C HIS A 41 -17.23 -12.93 -7.93
N ALA A 42 -16.96 -14.18 -8.26
CA ALA A 42 -16.69 -14.59 -9.64
C ALA A 42 -17.95 -14.65 -10.50
N THR A 43 -19.14 -14.93 -9.89
CA THR A 43 -20.36 -15.20 -10.65
C THR A 43 -21.44 -14.13 -10.53
N ILE A 44 -21.44 -13.34 -9.45
CA ILE A 44 -22.48 -12.36 -9.17
C ILE A 44 -21.94 -10.93 -9.19
N SER A 45 -20.91 -10.62 -8.41
CA SER A 45 -20.42 -9.24 -8.31
C SER A 45 -19.41 -8.86 -9.39
N GLY A 46 -18.71 -9.85 -9.99
CA GLY A 46 -17.68 -9.61 -10.99
C GLY A 46 -16.37 -9.05 -10.43
N LEU A 47 -16.14 -9.10 -9.11
CA LEU A 47 -14.90 -8.65 -8.49
C LEU A 47 -13.73 -9.59 -8.77
N VAL A 48 -14.00 -10.89 -8.90
CA VAL A 48 -13.00 -11.94 -9.15
C VAL A 48 -13.03 -12.30 -10.63
N GLU A 49 -11.94 -12.04 -11.34
CA GLU A 49 -11.79 -12.37 -12.75
C GLU A 49 -11.48 -13.85 -12.97
N TYR A 50 -10.77 -14.47 -12.03
CA TYR A 50 -10.35 -15.86 -12.14
C TYR A 50 -10.62 -16.62 -10.84
N LEU A 51 -11.45 -17.65 -10.94
CA LEU A 51 -11.76 -18.55 -9.82
C LEU A 51 -10.87 -19.79 -9.94
N ALA A 52 -9.99 -20.01 -8.99
CA ALA A 52 -9.07 -21.12 -8.92
C ALA A 52 -9.62 -22.25 -8.02
N ASP A 53 -9.34 -23.49 -8.36
CA ASP A 53 -9.77 -24.65 -7.57
C ASP A 53 -8.94 -24.80 -6.28
N ASP A 54 -7.62 -24.48 -6.36
CA ASP A 54 -6.70 -24.50 -5.23
C ASP A 54 -5.58 -23.46 -5.38
N ASP A 55 -4.65 -23.42 -4.41
CA ASP A 55 -3.52 -22.50 -4.41
C ASP A 55 -2.56 -22.74 -5.57
N ALA A 56 -2.39 -23.99 -6.00
CA ALA A 56 -1.51 -24.33 -7.12
C ALA A 56 -2.11 -23.84 -8.46
N ASP A 57 -3.41 -23.99 -8.64
CA ASP A 57 -4.16 -23.48 -9.78
C ASP A 57 -4.15 -21.95 -9.81
N ALA A 58 -4.31 -21.29 -8.66
CA ALA A 58 -4.20 -19.83 -8.56
C ALA A 58 -2.82 -19.33 -9.01
N ILE A 59 -1.75 -19.98 -8.57
CA ILE A 59 -0.38 -19.65 -8.99
C ILE A 59 -0.18 -19.90 -10.48
N ALA A 60 -0.68 -21.03 -11.01
CA ALA A 60 -0.60 -21.35 -12.42
C ALA A 60 -1.33 -20.29 -13.27
N THR A 61 -2.53 -19.91 -12.86
CA THR A 61 -3.32 -18.85 -13.50
C THR A 61 -2.60 -17.50 -13.47
N ALA A 62 -2.03 -17.10 -12.33
CA ALA A 62 -1.25 -15.87 -12.22
C ALA A 62 -0.06 -15.87 -13.19
N ARG A 63 0.68 -16.99 -13.28
CA ARG A 63 1.80 -17.13 -14.23
C ARG A 63 1.35 -17.03 -15.68
N GLN A 64 0.19 -17.60 -16.03
CA GLN A 64 -0.36 -17.50 -17.39
C GLN A 64 -0.75 -16.07 -17.74
N ILE A 65 -1.37 -15.34 -16.82
CA ILE A 65 -1.73 -13.92 -17.00
C ILE A 65 -0.46 -13.10 -17.25
N ILE A 66 0.54 -13.22 -16.37
CA ILE A 66 1.81 -12.49 -16.52
C ILE A 66 2.50 -12.84 -17.84
N ALA A 67 2.50 -14.12 -18.26
CA ALA A 67 3.08 -14.52 -19.53
C ALA A 67 2.41 -13.87 -20.75
N ARG A 68 1.09 -13.62 -20.66
CA ARG A 68 0.33 -12.98 -21.75
C ARG A 68 0.54 -11.48 -21.83
N LEU A 69 0.98 -10.83 -20.74
CA LEU A 69 1.27 -9.39 -20.73
C LEU A 69 2.47 -9.04 -21.60
N ASP A 70 3.31 -10.00 -21.96
CA ASP A 70 4.55 -9.81 -22.75
C ASP A 70 5.43 -8.65 -22.19
N TRP A 71 5.46 -8.55 -20.86
CA TRP A 71 6.01 -7.43 -20.12
C TRP A 71 7.44 -7.09 -20.54
N ASN A 72 8.26 -8.12 -20.80
CA ASN A 72 9.67 -7.92 -21.17
C ASN A 72 9.86 -7.20 -22.51
N ARG A 73 8.87 -7.21 -23.39
CA ARG A 73 8.92 -6.45 -24.65
C ARG A 73 8.62 -4.96 -24.45
N HIS A 74 7.88 -4.64 -23.41
CA HIS A 74 7.44 -3.29 -23.12
C HIS A 74 8.33 -2.58 -22.09
N CYS A 75 9.17 -3.33 -21.37
CA CYS A 75 10.09 -2.79 -20.38
C CYS A 75 11.51 -2.72 -20.94
N THR A 76 11.99 -1.51 -21.14
CA THR A 76 13.45 -1.30 -21.33
C THR A 76 14.12 -1.50 -19.98
N PRO A 77 15.15 -2.37 -19.87
CA PRO A 77 15.89 -2.48 -18.64
C PRO A 77 16.44 -1.09 -18.25
N PRO A 78 16.26 -0.68 -16.98
CA PRO A 78 16.79 0.60 -16.54
C PRO A 78 18.31 0.61 -16.75
N PRO A 79 18.88 1.75 -17.15
CA PRO A 79 20.33 1.87 -17.30
C PRO A 79 21.00 1.61 -15.94
N VAL A 80 22.12 0.89 -15.96
CA VAL A 80 22.96 0.75 -14.77
C VAL A 80 23.50 2.12 -14.40
N ARG A 81 23.19 2.59 -13.18
CA ARG A 81 23.61 3.90 -12.68
C ARG A 81 24.63 3.71 -11.55
N SER A 82 25.55 4.63 -11.46
CA SER A 82 26.43 4.73 -10.29
C SER A 82 25.61 5.27 -9.12
N PHE A 83 25.75 4.67 -7.95
CA PHE A 83 25.08 5.12 -6.73
C PHE A 83 26.01 4.92 -5.51
N ALA A 84 25.77 5.68 -4.46
CA ALA A 84 26.39 5.47 -3.17
C ALA A 84 25.49 4.54 -2.34
N PRO A 85 26.02 3.50 -1.68
CA PRO A 85 25.21 2.73 -0.75
C PRO A 85 24.71 3.62 0.40
N PRO A 86 23.64 3.22 1.11
CA PRO A 86 23.21 3.93 2.31
C PRO A 86 24.38 4.18 3.27
N ALA A 87 24.46 5.38 3.81
CA ALA A 87 25.50 5.73 4.79
C ALA A 87 25.22 5.08 6.17
N LEU A 88 23.93 4.82 6.47
CA LEU A 88 23.51 4.07 7.64
C LEU A 88 23.34 2.59 7.30
N ASP A 89 23.69 1.71 8.23
CA ASP A 89 23.66 0.25 8.01
C ASP A 89 22.21 -0.25 7.84
N PRO A 90 21.83 -0.82 6.68
CA PRO A 90 20.53 -1.43 6.47
C PRO A 90 20.20 -2.55 7.48
N GLY A 91 21.19 -3.22 8.03
CA GLY A 91 21.01 -4.26 9.05
C GLY A 91 20.40 -3.74 10.36
N GLU A 92 20.53 -2.43 10.63
CA GLU A 92 19.95 -1.80 11.82
C GLU A 92 18.42 -1.60 11.75
N ILE A 93 17.79 -1.78 10.59
CA ILE A 93 16.33 -1.61 10.43
C ILE A 93 15.56 -2.45 11.44
N THR A 94 16.04 -3.66 11.76
CA THR A 94 15.41 -4.53 12.76
C THR A 94 15.46 -3.95 14.19
N GLY A 95 16.36 -3.01 14.46
CA GLY A 95 16.44 -2.29 15.72
C GLY A 95 15.64 -0.98 15.72
N VAL A 96 15.44 -0.38 14.55
CA VAL A 96 14.61 0.84 14.35
C VAL A 96 13.13 0.53 14.46
N VAL A 97 12.69 -0.53 13.78
CA VAL A 97 11.30 -0.97 13.80
C VAL A 97 11.05 -1.79 15.07
N ALA A 98 10.25 -1.23 15.98
CA ALA A 98 9.97 -1.91 17.25
C ALA A 98 9.14 -3.18 17.03
N VAL A 99 9.46 -4.26 17.74
CA VAL A 99 8.66 -5.50 17.76
C VAL A 99 7.25 -5.23 18.30
N ASP A 100 7.13 -4.33 19.28
CA ASP A 100 5.83 -3.85 19.77
C ASP A 100 5.32 -2.76 18.82
N TYR A 101 4.37 -3.12 17.97
CA TYR A 101 3.74 -2.23 16.97
C TYR A 101 3.08 -0.97 17.56
N ARG A 102 2.86 -0.93 18.89
CA ARG A 102 2.32 0.26 19.59
C ARG A 102 3.38 1.31 19.86
N LYS A 103 4.65 0.96 19.71
CA LYS A 103 5.75 1.91 19.86
C LYS A 103 5.98 2.62 18.53
N PRO A 104 5.76 3.94 18.47
CA PRO A 104 6.02 4.69 17.26
C PRO A 104 7.51 4.76 16.97
N TYR A 105 7.86 4.81 15.69
CA TYR A 105 9.18 5.17 15.21
C TYR A 105 9.04 6.16 14.05
N ASP A 106 10.07 6.93 13.77
CA ASP A 106 10.07 7.80 12.59
C ASP A 106 10.44 6.99 11.35
N VAL A 107 9.54 6.98 10.37
CA VAL A 107 9.76 6.24 9.10
C VAL A 107 11.00 6.74 8.34
N ARG A 108 11.44 7.98 8.57
CA ARG A 108 12.68 8.53 8.00
C ARG A 108 13.91 7.72 8.41
N GLU A 109 13.91 7.16 9.60
CA GLU A 109 14.98 6.30 10.08
C GLU A 109 15.09 4.99 9.26
N VAL A 110 13.95 4.46 8.82
CA VAL A 110 13.93 3.31 7.91
C VAL A 110 14.41 3.73 6.52
N VAL A 111 13.90 4.86 6.01
CA VAL A 111 14.25 5.37 4.68
C VAL A 111 15.74 5.67 4.59
N ALA A 112 16.35 6.28 5.60
CA ALA A 112 17.77 6.58 5.63
C ALA A 112 18.68 5.32 5.54
N ARG A 113 18.14 4.14 5.82
CA ARG A 113 18.84 2.85 5.70
C ARG A 113 18.56 2.10 4.39
N ILE A 114 17.77 2.73 3.50
CA ILE A 114 17.37 2.13 2.21
C ILE A 114 17.88 2.94 1.04
N VAL A 115 17.85 4.29 1.14
CA VAL A 115 18.13 5.20 0.03
C VAL A 115 19.62 5.48 -0.12
N ASP A 116 20.02 5.84 -1.32
CA ASP A 116 21.40 6.12 -1.68
C ASP A 116 21.98 7.23 -0.80
N GLY A 117 23.17 6.97 -0.23
CA GLY A 117 23.85 7.91 0.64
C GLY A 117 23.11 8.25 1.94
N SER A 118 21.97 7.64 2.22
CA SER A 118 21.02 8.03 3.29
C SER A 118 20.45 9.45 3.10
N GLU A 119 20.42 9.93 1.86
CA GLU A 119 19.99 11.29 1.51
C GLU A 119 18.58 11.29 0.93
N PHE A 120 17.75 12.22 1.38
CA PHE A 120 16.39 12.45 0.88
C PHE A 120 15.94 13.89 1.14
N ASP A 121 15.01 14.36 0.31
CA ASP A 121 14.32 15.63 0.49
C ASP A 121 12.93 15.40 1.09
N ASP A 122 12.62 16.10 2.19
CA ASP A 122 11.34 15.97 2.89
C ASP A 122 10.33 17.03 2.42
N PHE A 123 9.27 16.57 1.76
CA PHE A 123 8.21 17.43 1.27
C PHE A 123 7.29 17.88 2.40
N LYS A 124 7.22 19.18 2.64
CA LYS A 124 6.38 19.81 3.70
C LYS A 124 6.60 19.20 5.09
N PRO A 125 7.84 19.19 5.61
CA PRO A 125 8.14 18.56 6.90
C PRO A 125 7.36 19.16 8.07
N GLY A 126 7.00 20.45 8.01
CA GLY A 126 6.23 21.14 9.04
C GLY A 126 4.71 21.00 8.94
N TYR A 127 4.18 20.27 7.95
CA TYR A 127 2.74 20.12 7.75
C TYR A 127 2.35 18.63 7.63
N GLY A 128 1.24 18.24 8.30
CA GLY A 128 0.73 16.88 8.23
C GLY A 128 1.75 15.84 8.67
N ALA A 129 2.31 15.98 9.87
CA ALA A 129 3.42 15.18 10.39
C ALA A 129 3.10 13.67 10.52
N SER A 130 1.81 13.30 10.49
CA SER A 130 1.36 11.91 10.49
C SER A 130 1.78 11.15 9.23
N VAL A 131 2.01 11.88 8.12
CA VAL A 131 2.47 11.33 6.84
C VAL A 131 3.80 11.98 6.46
N VAL A 132 4.73 11.18 6.00
CA VAL A 132 6.06 11.59 5.52
C VAL A 132 6.11 11.35 4.02
N CYS A 133 6.52 12.35 3.26
CA CYS A 133 6.63 12.31 1.80
C CYS A 133 8.05 12.73 1.43
N LEU A 134 8.81 11.83 0.83
CA LEU A 134 10.24 12.00 0.58
C LEU A 134 10.56 11.83 -0.90
N GLN A 135 11.49 12.61 -1.42
CA GLN A 135 12.16 12.36 -2.71
C GLN A 135 13.55 11.82 -2.43
N ALA A 136 13.92 10.76 -3.13
CA ALA A 136 15.20 10.08 -2.92
C ALA A 136 15.66 9.34 -4.18
N THR A 137 16.83 8.71 -4.08
CA THR A 137 17.28 7.74 -5.07
C THR A 137 17.51 6.38 -4.40
N ILE A 138 17.24 5.31 -5.14
CA ILE A 138 17.58 3.93 -4.76
C ILE A 138 18.31 3.28 -5.92
N MET A 139 19.54 2.84 -5.69
CA MET A 139 20.43 2.25 -6.71
C MET A 139 20.54 3.16 -7.94
N GLY A 140 20.64 4.48 -7.73
CA GLY A 140 20.73 5.50 -8.75
C GLY A 140 19.44 5.85 -9.47
N HIS A 141 18.31 5.28 -9.07
CA HIS A 141 16.99 5.56 -9.65
C HIS A 141 16.20 6.51 -8.75
N ALA A 142 15.76 7.63 -9.33
CA ALA A 142 14.90 8.56 -8.64
C ALA A 142 13.55 7.89 -8.26
N CYS A 143 13.12 8.11 -7.04
CA CYS A 143 11.84 7.63 -6.53
C CYS A 143 11.27 8.60 -5.50
N ALA A 144 9.99 8.46 -5.24
CA ALA A 144 9.33 9.13 -4.14
C ALA A 144 8.84 8.09 -3.13
N ILE A 145 8.90 8.42 -1.85
CA ILE A 145 8.55 7.52 -0.77
C ILE A 145 7.49 8.18 0.10
N ILE A 146 6.38 7.48 0.30
CA ILE A 146 5.33 7.89 1.24
C ILE A 146 5.29 6.89 2.37
N GLY A 147 5.48 7.37 3.59
CA GLY A 147 5.35 6.60 4.81
C GLY A 147 4.53 7.34 5.85
N ASN A 148 4.32 6.72 7.00
CA ASN A 148 3.54 7.34 8.06
C ASN A 148 4.16 7.12 9.44
N ASN A 149 4.06 8.14 10.29
CA ASN A 149 4.56 8.14 11.67
C ASN A 149 3.44 7.92 12.69
N GLY A 150 2.24 7.61 12.24
CA GLY A 150 1.07 7.37 13.08
C GLY A 150 -0.20 7.25 12.25
N PRO A 151 -1.38 7.20 12.86
CA PRO A 151 -2.65 7.20 12.12
C PRO A 151 -2.75 8.44 11.22
N ILE A 152 -3.21 8.23 10.00
CA ILE A 152 -3.31 9.30 9.00
C ILE A 152 -4.40 10.30 9.41
N ASP A 153 -4.05 11.57 9.54
CA ASP A 153 -4.98 12.66 9.76
C ASP A 153 -5.30 13.41 8.46
N THR A 154 -6.22 14.37 8.51
CA THR A 154 -6.66 15.15 7.34
C THR A 154 -5.53 15.93 6.67
N GLN A 155 -4.60 16.48 7.47
CA GLN A 155 -3.46 17.22 6.93
C GLN A 155 -2.45 16.27 6.27
N GLY A 156 -2.21 15.10 6.87
CA GLY A 156 -1.36 14.05 6.29
C GLY A 156 -1.93 13.52 4.98
N ALA A 157 -3.24 13.27 4.94
CA ALA A 157 -3.93 12.83 3.71
C ALA A 157 -3.84 13.89 2.61
N THR A 158 -4.09 15.16 2.92
CA THR A 158 -3.97 16.28 1.97
C THR A 158 -2.54 16.41 1.43
N LYS A 159 -1.53 16.29 2.31
CA LYS A 159 -0.12 16.32 1.91
C LYS A 159 0.22 15.17 0.96
N ALA A 160 -0.19 13.94 1.31
CA ALA A 160 0.02 12.76 0.48
C ALA A 160 -0.63 12.91 -0.89
N ALA A 161 -1.88 13.35 -0.95
CA ALA A 161 -2.61 13.56 -2.21
C ALA A 161 -1.89 14.54 -3.14
N GLN A 162 -1.41 15.67 -2.60
CA GLN A 162 -0.64 16.63 -3.38
C GLN A 162 0.69 16.04 -3.86
N PHE A 163 1.38 15.30 -3.01
CA PHE A 163 2.65 14.70 -3.36
C PHE A 163 2.51 13.62 -4.43
N ILE A 164 1.45 12.80 -4.36
CA ILE A 164 1.11 11.81 -5.39
C ILE A 164 0.89 12.52 -6.75
N GLN A 165 0.13 13.61 -6.77
CA GLN A 165 -0.09 14.39 -8.01
C GLN A 165 1.21 14.96 -8.59
N LEU A 166 2.12 15.43 -7.74
CA LEU A 166 3.43 15.90 -8.19
C LEU A 166 4.27 14.78 -8.79
N CYS A 167 4.25 13.59 -8.18
CA CYS A 167 4.96 12.42 -8.67
C CYS A 167 4.37 11.91 -10.00
N ASP A 168 3.05 11.90 -10.13
CA ASP A 168 2.36 11.55 -11.36
C ASP A 168 2.75 12.50 -12.52
N GLN A 169 2.78 13.81 -12.27
CA GLN A 169 3.19 14.80 -13.27
C GLN A 169 4.65 14.71 -13.70
N SER A 170 5.51 14.18 -12.84
CA SER A 170 6.95 14.04 -13.09
C SER A 170 7.39 12.63 -13.46
N ASP A 171 6.44 11.69 -13.68
CA ASP A 171 6.72 10.27 -13.90
C ASP A 171 7.67 9.67 -12.83
N THR A 172 7.55 10.13 -11.58
CA THR A 172 8.38 9.66 -10.48
C THR A 172 7.74 8.43 -9.82
N PRO A 173 8.43 7.28 -9.81
CA PRO A 173 7.92 6.07 -9.15
C PRO A 173 7.65 6.29 -7.67
N LEU A 174 6.52 5.78 -7.17
CA LEU A 174 6.10 5.88 -5.78
C LEU A 174 6.33 4.56 -5.03
N ILE A 175 6.93 4.67 -3.85
CA ILE A 175 7.09 3.58 -2.90
C ILE A 175 6.28 3.93 -1.65
N PHE A 176 5.41 3.01 -1.22
CA PHE A 176 4.60 3.17 -0.01
C PHE A 176 5.15 2.29 1.11
N LEU A 177 5.56 2.90 2.21
CA LEU A 177 5.97 2.21 3.43
C LEU A 177 4.81 2.26 4.44
N HIS A 178 4.02 1.20 4.46
CA HIS A 178 2.83 1.12 5.31
C HIS A 178 3.18 0.70 6.74
N ASN A 179 2.99 1.62 7.68
CA ASN A 179 3.03 1.36 9.11
C ASN A 179 1.81 2.00 9.77
N VAL A 180 0.62 1.65 9.31
CA VAL A 180 -0.60 2.36 9.68
C VAL A 180 -1.63 1.41 10.29
N THR A 181 -2.19 1.83 11.41
CA THR A 181 -3.35 1.18 12.02
C THR A 181 -4.69 1.67 11.42
N GLY A 182 -4.63 2.72 10.60
CA GLY A 182 -5.78 3.33 9.93
C GLY A 182 -5.70 4.85 9.91
N TYR A 183 -6.85 5.45 9.65
CA TYR A 183 -7.04 6.90 9.70
C TYR A 183 -7.48 7.35 11.08
N MET A 184 -7.24 8.62 11.40
CA MET A 184 -7.80 9.22 12.60
C MET A 184 -9.33 9.23 12.53
N VAL A 185 -9.97 8.83 13.63
CA VAL A 185 -11.42 8.75 13.76
C VAL A 185 -11.94 9.75 14.80
N GLY A 186 -13.20 10.11 14.69
CA GLY A 186 -13.89 10.98 15.64
C GLY A 186 -14.41 12.28 15.01
N THR A 187 -15.38 12.90 15.67
CA THR A 187 -16.14 14.07 15.18
C THR A 187 -15.26 15.18 14.62
N ARG A 188 -14.14 15.48 15.28
CA ARG A 188 -13.19 16.52 14.82
C ARG A 188 -12.59 16.20 13.45
N PHE A 189 -12.24 14.94 13.21
CA PHE A 189 -11.60 14.53 11.96
C PHE A 189 -12.63 14.41 10.83
N GLU A 190 -13.83 13.93 11.13
CA GLU A 190 -14.93 13.91 10.17
C GLU A 190 -15.33 15.34 9.73
N GLN A 191 -15.47 16.25 10.67
CA GLN A 191 -15.76 17.66 10.40
C GLN A 191 -14.62 18.35 9.61
N ALA A 192 -13.38 17.90 9.80
CA ALA A 192 -12.25 18.36 9.01
C ALA A 192 -12.16 17.74 7.61
N GLY A 193 -13.11 16.88 7.24
CA GLY A 193 -13.23 16.30 5.91
C GLY A 193 -12.40 15.03 5.69
N MET A 194 -12.18 14.21 6.74
CA MET A 194 -11.38 12.99 6.62
C MET A 194 -11.85 12.07 5.49
N VAL A 195 -13.17 11.92 5.33
CA VAL A 195 -13.75 11.11 4.25
C VAL A 195 -13.49 11.69 2.85
N LYS A 196 -13.28 13.01 2.76
CA LYS A 196 -13.03 13.70 1.49
C LYS A 196 -11.58 13.60 1.05
N HIS A 197 -10.66 13.51 1.98
CA HIS A 197 -9.21 13.47 1.75
C HIS A 197 -8.69 12.04 1.65
#